data_120efb0b383b88fbb1d7cca75e721327
#
_entry.id   120efb0b383b88fbb1d7cca75e721327
#
_cell.length_a   1.000
_cell.length_b   1.000
_cell.length_c   1.000
_cell.angle_alpha   90.00
_cell.angle_beta   90.00
_cell.angle_gamma   90.00
#
_symmetry.space_group_name_H-M   'P 1'
#
loop_
_entity.id
_entity.type
_entity.pdbx_description
1 polymer ?
#
loop_
_entity_poly.entity_id
_entity_poly.type
_entity_poly.pdbx_seq_one_letter_code
_entity_poly.pdbx_strand_id
1 'polypeptide(L)'
;MKKKIISCICFWLLFFLIFTRISYVLIPTWSDKAGMPIKRTNDFYAQEEDTMDAMIFGSSYSYYSVSPLPIWNNYGITSYSFGNPSQRIWTTYYYMEEAFKYQSPKVVFYEMGTAHVTEPAGDGQNRQNLDPLKFSATKLKAILEVTGRTKETLASYLMPGLRYHSRWSELSEEDFTKGADVGYYGRGSLMRFGAKPAKSKDRELWMTDTGEDLVFPEENEEYIDKMIELCEKNGAELVFVRFPEIYWTENLHDMVQSLADKKGITYIDYNTFPEEYGLNWDTDTSDRGSHMNVMGNEKVSNYLGQYMKDYYGFEDKRENPDYVSWVENAEKFQKVYEKNEIANILDLNQYLKKIQEECYTAVIAVRRDATKGLHDDTKEILKAMGISENLINQPDGGYIGIIDGGQIIDQMDGYELLNWSKKVGNIKIDATSGGLLYGDTAQVLIDGESYAADSVGMNIVVYDKELKRVVDSVSFNTSNRRNKIARKLQNNAGDEF
;
A
#
# COMPACT_ATOMS: atom_id res chain seq x y z
N MET A 1 42.25 39.02 -15.40
CA MET A 1 41.64 37.85 -16.10
C MET A 1 41.29 36.72 -15.12
N LYS A 2 42.21 36.17 -14.33
CA LYS A 2 41.96 35.04 -13.40
C LYS A 2 40.80 35.32 -12.41
N LYS A 3 40.73 36.53 -11.76
CA LYS A 3 39.61 36.86 -10.84
C LYS A 3 38.24 36.85 -11.52
N LYS A 4 38.10 37.33 -12.76
CA LYS A 4 36.83 37.31 -13.50
C LYS A 4 36.42 35.89 -13.86
N ILE A 5 37.35 35.01 -14.21
CA ILE A 5 37.09 33.61 -14.49
C ILE A 5 36.62 32.89 -13.23
N ILE A 6 37.29 33.09 -12.10
CA ILE A 6 36.89 32.54 -10.79
C ILE A 6 35.49 33.01 -10.41
N SER A 7 35.20 34.34 -10.52
CA SER A 7 33.86 34.86 -10.23
C SER A 7 32.77 34.25 -11.12
N CYS A 8 33.06 34.05 -12.40
CA CYS A 8 32.16 33.41 -13.35
C CYS A 8 31.89 31.93 -12.96
N ILE A 9 32.93 31.17 -12.63
CA ILE A 9 32.82 29.80 -12.15
C ILE A 9 31.99 29.75 -10.85
N CYS A 10 32.29 30.58 -9.88
CA CYS A 10 31.53 30.65 -8.61
C CYS A 10 30.05 30.98 -8.83
N PHE A 11 29.77 31.93 -9.76
CA PHE A 11 28.41 32.29 -10.13
C PHE A 11 27.63 31.07 -10.68
N TRP A 12 28.22 30.37 -11.66
CA TRP A 12 27.58 29.22 -12.25
C TRP A 12 27.41 28.04 -11.27
N LEU A 13 28.40 27.81 -10.40
CA LEU A 13 28.29 26.81 -9.35
C LEU A 13 27.13 27.12 -8.39
N LEU A 14 27.07 28.38 -7.92
CA LEU A 14 25.99 28.84 -7.04
C LEU A 14 24.62 28.76 -7.75
N PHE A 15 24.56 29.20 -9.01
CA PHE A 15 23.34 29.10 -9.81
C PHE A 15 22.85 27.64 -9.94
N PHE A 16 23.72 26.73 -10.31
CA PHE A 16 23.35 25.32 -10.42
C PHE A 16 22.95 24.70 -9.08
N LEU A 17 23.58 25.09 -8.00
CA LEU A 17 23.26 24.63 -6.65
C LEU A 17 21.85 25.10 -6.23
N ILE A 18 21.53 26.35 -6.45
CA ILE A 18 20.19 26.92 -6.18
C ILE A 18 19.15 26.26 -7.12
N PHE A 19 19.48 26.17 -8.41
CA PHE A 19 18.58 25.59 -9.40
C PHE A 19 18.25 24.11 -9.10
N THR A 20 19.24 23.30 -8.76
CA THR A 20 19.01 21.89 -8.39
C THR A 20 18.16 21.78 -7.12
N ARG A 21 18.40 22.65 -6.12
CA ARG A 21 17.59 22.67 -4.90
C ARG A 21 16.13 23.03 -5.16
N ILE A 22 15.88 24.08 -5.95
CA ILE A 22 14.53 24.47 -6.36
C ILE A 22 13.89 23.35 -7.17
N SER A 23 14.60 22.79 -8.13
CA SER A 23 14.09 21.66 -8.93
C SER A 23 13.69 20.45 -8.08
N TYR A 24 14.49 20.14 -7.05
CA TYR A 24 14.19 19.06 -6.11
C TYR A 24 12.91 19.35 -5.30
N VAL A 25 12.75 20.58 -4.80
CA VAL A 25 11.52 20.98 -4.07
C VAL A 25 10.28 20.85 -4.95
N LEU A 26 10.39 21.13 -6.24
CA LEU A 26 9.29 21.02 -7.19
C LEU A 26 8.88 19.57 -7.53
N ILE A 27 9.70 18.56 -7.29
CA ILE A 27 9.32 17.16 -7.48
C ILE A 27 8.18 16.83 -6.51
N PRO A 28 7.04 16.26 -6.96
CA PRO A 28 5.97 15.84 -6.06
C PRO A 28 6.46 14.82 -5.02
N THR A 29 5.90 14.86 -3.82
CA THR A 29 6.21 13.87 -2.78
C THR A 29 5.48 12.55 -3.00
N TRP A 30 4.34 12.59 -3.72
CA TRP A 30 3.41 11.47 -3.91
C TRP A 30 3.00 10.78 -2.60
N SER A 31 2.97 11.53 -1.50
CA SER A 31 2.62 11.03 -0.17
C SER A 31 1.19 10.51 -0.08
N ASP A 32 0.29 11.15 -0.81
CA ASP A 32 -1.13 10.83 -0.89
C ASP A 32 -1.48 9.80 -1.99
N LYS A 33 -0.49 9.38 -2.79
CA LYS A 33 -0.70 8.50 -3.96
C LYS A 33 0.18 7.27 -3.94
N ALA A 34 -0.30 6.27 -4.66
CA ALA A 34 0.26 4.94 -4.76
C ALA A 34 1.78 4.85 -4.56
N GLY A 35 2.17 4.24 -3.48
CA GLY A 35 3.52 3.72 -3.31
C GLY A 35 4.50 4.59 -2.55
N MET A 36 4.20 5.85 -2.21
CA MET A 36 5.10 6.77 -1.47
C MET A 36 6.58 6.66 -1.88
N PRO A 37 6.91 6.76 -3.18
CA PRO A 37 8.22 6.35 -3.71
C PRO A 37 9.38 7.16 -3.14
N ILE A 38 9.16 8.46 -2.84
CA ILE A 38 10.22 9.31 -2.25
C ILE A 38 10.49 8.91 -0.80
N LYS A 39 9.45 8.72 0.02
CA LYS A 39 9.61 8.32 1.43
C LYS A 39 10.33 6.99 1.55
N ARG A 40 9.89 5.97 0.78
CA ARG A 40 10.51 4.64 0.78
C ARG A 40 11.95 4.65 0.25
N THR A 41 12.23 5.41 -0.81
CA THR A 41 13.60 5.52 -1.32
C THR A 41 14.51 6.30 -0.36
N ASN A 42 14.00 7.35 0.30
CA ASN A 42 14.76 8.06 1.33
C ASN A 42 15.02 7.18 2.56
N ASP A 43 14.02 6.37 2.98
CA ASP A 43 14.20 5.40 4.05
C ASP A 43 15.27 4.36 3.69
N PHE A 44 15.31 3.86 2.45
CA PHE A 44 16.39 2.98 2.00
C PHE A 44 17.77 3.61 2.17
N TYR A 45 17.93 4.86 1.74
CA TYR A 45 19.20 5.58 1.88
C TYR A 45 19.57 5.96 3.32
N ALA A 46 18.63 5.88 4.25
CA ALA A 46 18.86 6.12 5.68
C ALA A 46 19.19 4.83 6.45
N GLN A 47 19.07 3.66 5.81
CA GLN A 47 19.50 2.40 6.43
C GLN A 47 21.02 2.39 6.61
N GLU A 48 21.49 1.74 7.67
CA GLU A 48 22.90 1.46 7.85
C GLU A 48 23.42 0.55 6.73
N GLU A 49 24.63 0.81 6.27
CA GLU A 49 25.26 0.02 5.21
C GLU A 49 25.49 -1.43 5.65
N ASP A 50 25.32 -2.36 4.72
CA ASP A 50 25.58 -3.81 4.91
C ASP A 50 24.81 -4.48 6.07
N THR A 51 23.60 -4.00 6.35
CA THR A 51 22.75 -4.55 7.42
C THR A 51 21.63 -5.46 6.93
N MET A 52 21.37 -5.55 5.63
CA MET A 52 20.28 -6.36 5.08
C MET A 52 20.74 -7.76 4.71
N ASP A 53 20.05 -8.79 5.23
CA ASP A 53 20.25 -10.20 4.83
C ASP A 53 19.67 -10.48 3.45
N ALA A 54 18.51 -9.87 3.16
CA ALA A 54 17.78 -10.06 1.92
C ALA A 54 17.24 -8.74 1.35
N MET A 55 17.14 -8.67 0.02
CA MET A 55 16.47 -7.56 -0.67
C MET A 55 15.38 -8.12 -1.59
N ILE A 56 14.22 -7.43 -1.63
CA ILE A 56 13.10 -7.77 -2.51
C ILE A 56 12.92 -6.65 -3.52
N PHE A 57 12.96 -6.97 -4.80
CA PHE A 57 12.78 -6.03 -5.90
C PHE A 57 11.57 -6.38 -6.73
N GLY A 58 10.99 -5.39 -7.40
CA GLY A 58 9.85 -5.57 -8.28
C GLY A 58 8.94 -4.35 -8.34
N SER A 59 7.71 -4.60 -8.79
CA SER A 59 6.68 -3.57 -8.91
C SER A 59 5.87 -3.43 -7.61
N SER A 60 4.63 -2.92 -7.72
CA SER A 60 3.70 -2.83 -6.58
C SER A 60 3.41 -4.18 -5.92
N TYR A 61 3.55 -5.26 -6.65
CA TYR A 61 3.38 -6.60 -6.09
C TYR A 61 4.41 -6.91 -5.00
N SER A 62 5.65 -6.43 -5.10
CA SER A 62 6.66 -6.65 -4.07
C SER A 62 6.31 -5.94 -2.75
N TYR A 63 6.07 -4.65 -2.78
CA TYR A 63 5.92 -3.87 -1.55
C TYR A 63 4.52 -3.91 -0.91
N TYR A 64 3.51 -4.44 -1.61
CA TYR A 64 2.21 -4.74 -1.01
C TYR A 64 2.06 -6.19 -0.55
N SER A 65 2.85 -7.12 -1.11
CA SER A 65 2.74 -8.53 -0.73
C SER A 65 3.71 -8.96 0.34
N VAL A 66 4.86 -8.27 0.50
CA VAL A 66 5.86 -8.62 1.51
C VAL A 66 6.21 -7.41 2.36
N SER A 67 6.15 -7.61 3.68
CA SER A 67 6.66 -6.68 4.67
C SER A 67 7.85 -7.25 5.42
N PRO A 68 8.97 -6.52 5.49
CA PRO A 68 10.12 -6.91 6.29
C PRO A 68 9.84 -7.02 7.80
N LEU A 69 8.84 -6.30 8.31
CA LEU A 69 8.59 -6.25 9.76
C LEU A 69 7.98 -7.53 10.34
N PRO A 70 7.00 -8.22 9.73
CA PRO A 70 6.59 -9.57 10.13
C PRO A 70 7.76 -10.58 10.05
N ILE A 71 8.63 -10.48 9.04
CA ILE A 71 9.81 -11.32 8.89
C ILE A 71 10.77 -11.10 10.08
N TRP A 72 11.02 -9.82 10.40
CA TRP A 72 11.81 -9.47 11.58
C TRP A 72 11.19 -10.00 12.88
N ASN A 73 9.90 -9.76 13.10
CA ASN A 73 9.21 -10.17 14.33
C ASN A 73 9.30 -11.67 14.58
N ASN A 74 9.16 -12.49 13.54
CA ASN A 74 9.09 -13.93 13.67
C ASN A 74 10.45 -14.62 13.57
N TYR A 75 11.40 -14.05 12.83
CA TYR A 75 12.66 -14.73 12.49
C TYR A 75 13.93 -13.94 12.80
N GLY A 76 13.84 -12.66 13.14
CA GLY A 76 14.99 -11.79 13.38
C GLY A 76 15.83 -11.51 12.13
N ILE A 77 15.27 -11.72 10.93
CA ILE A 77 15.94 -11.55 9.63
C ILE A 77 15.67 -10.13 9.12
N THR A 78 16.73 -9.44 8.69
CA THR A 78 16.64 -8.10 8.11
C THR A 78 16.42 -8.16 6.60
N SER A 79 15.45 -7.41 6.10
CA SER A 79 15.18 -7.33 4.67
C SER A 79 14.64 -5.96 4.26
N TYR A 80 14.63 -5.67 2.97
CA TYR A 80 14.09 -4.43 2.45
C TYR A 80 13.34 -4.67 1.13
N SER A 81 12.13 -4.11 0.99
CA SER A 81 11.36 -4.17 -0.26
C SER A 81 11.62 -2.90 -1.10
N PHE A 82 12.51 -3.01 -2.10
CA PHE A 82 12.96 -1.87 -2.89
C PHE A 82 12.37 -1.89 -4.30
N GLY A 83 11.04 -1.76 -4.37
CA GLY A 83 10.27 -1.68 -5.61
C GLY A 83 9.43 -0.41 -5.69
N ASN A 84 8.91 -0.06 -6.88
CA ASN A 84 8.07 1.11 -7.09
C ASN A 84 6.89 0.81 -8.06
N PRO A 85 5.88 1.70 -8.13
CA PRO A 85 4.71 1.44 -8.95
C PRO A 85 5.05 1.13 -10.41
N SER A 86 4.50 0.03 -10.94
CA SER A 86 4.68 -0.40 -12.33
C SER A 86 6.15 -0.46 -12.79
N GLN A 87 7.06 -0.76 -11.87
CA GLN A 87 8.49 -0.82 -12.16
C GLN A 87 8.79 -1.90 -13.19
N ARG A 88 9.46 -1.52 -14.27
CA ARG A 88 9.84 -2.42 -15.36
C ARG A 88 11.20 -3.06 -15.09
N ILE A 89 11.45 -4.19 -15.73
CA ILE A 89 12.67 -4.99 -15.53
C ILE A 89 13.96 -4.18 -15.68
N TRP A 90 14.06 -3.33 -16.71
CA TRP A 90 15.23 -2.45 -16.91
C TRP A 90 15.41 -1.45 -15.78
N THR A 91 14.32 -0.91 -15.22
CA THR A 91 14.39 -0.01 -14.07
C THR A 91 14.77 -0.78 -12.81
N THR A 92 14.24 -1.99 -12.63
CA THR A 92 14.59 -2.86 -11.50
C THR A 92 16.09 -3.19 -11.49
N TYR A 93 16.66 -3.49 -12.64
CA TYR A 93 18.11 -3.70 -12.75
C TYR A 93 18.92 -2.53 -12.19
N TYR A 94 18.55 -1.29 -12.53
CA TYR A 94 19.23 -0.11 -11.98
C TYR A 94 18.95 0.13 -10.50
N TYR A 95 17.80 -0.26 -10.01
CA TYR A 95 17.52 -0.29 -8.57
C TYR A 95 18.40 -1.30 -7.83
N MET A 96 18.64 -2.46 -8.40
CA MET A 96 19.61 -3.44 -7.87
C MET A 96 21.04 -2.89 -7.91
N GLU A 97 21.47 -2.30 -9.06
CA GLU A 97 22.80 -1.66 -9.19
C GLU A 97 22.97 -0.54 -8.15
N GLU A 98 21.93 0.22 -7.84
CA GLU A 98 21.96 1.26 -6.81
C GLU A 98 22.02 0.66 -5.41
N ALA A 99 21.20 -0.37 -5.11
CA ALA A 99 21.12 -1.00 -3.81
C ALA A 99 22.45 -1.66 -3.39
N PHE A 100 23.14 -2.33 -4.29
CA PHE A 100 24.44 -2.94 -4.04
C PHE A 100 25.59 -1.95 -3.73
N LYS A 101 25.34 -0.65 -3.81
CA LYS A 101 26.30 0.36 -3.33
C LYS A 101 26.21 0.59 -1.82
N TYR A 102 25.13 0.17 -1.21
CA TYR A 102 24.80 0.43 0.20
C TYR A 102 24.58 -0.85 1.00
N GLN A 103 24.23 -1.96 0.31
CA GLN A 103 23.85 -3.20 0.97
C GLN A 103 24.50 -4.38 0.25
N SER A 104 24.87 -5.40 1.02
CA SER A 104 25.47 -6.64 0.55
C SER A 104 24.62 -7.86 0.97
N PRO A 105 23.35 -7.96 0.49
CA PRO A 105 22.45 -9.06 0.87
C PRO A 105 23.00 -10.39 0.37
N LYS A 106 22.71 -11.49 1.08
CA LYS A 106 23.03 -12.84 0.61
C LYS A 106 22.06 -13.35 -0.45
N VAL A 107 20.83 -12.83 -0.43
CA VAL A 107 19.79 -13.20 -1.41
C VAL A 107 19.02 -11.98 -1.89
N VAL A 108 18.71 -12.00 -3.17
CA VAL A 108 17.86 -11.03 -3.86
C VAL A 108 16.65 -11.77 -4.42
N PHE A 109 15.46 -11.40 -3.94
CA PHE A 109 14.20 -11.87 -4.48
C PHE A 109 13.72 -10.89 -5.54
N TYR A 110 13.53 -11.35 -6.76
CA TYR A 110 12.96 -10.56 -7.84
C TYR A 110 11.54 -11.00 -8.15
N GLU A 111 10.57 -10.09 -7.97
CA GLU A 111 9.15 -10.33 -8.20
C GLU A 111 8.84 -10.25 -9.70
N MET A 112 8.32 -11.34 -10.28
CA MET A 112 8.23 -11.58 -11.71
C MET A 112 6.95 -11.04 -12.38
N GLY A 113 6.01 -10.46 -11.63
CA GLY A 113 4.70 -10.06 -12.15
C GLY A 113 4.72 -9.06 -13.30
N THR A 114 5.73 -8.22 -13.40
CA THR A 114 5.91 -7.27 -14.52
C THR A 114 7.15 -7.56 -15.38
N ALA A 115 7.86 -8.65 -15.09
CA ALA A 115 9.15 -8.95 -15.76
C ALA A 115 9.00 -9.22 -17.26
N HIS A 116 7.87 -9.79 -17.69
CA HIS A 116 7.58 -10.10 -19.09
C HIS A 116 7.04 -8.90 -19.90
N VAL A 117 6.74 -7.77 -19.25
CA VAL A 117 6.14 -6.60 -19.94
C VAL A 117 7.22 -5.81 -20.65
N THR A 118 7.07 -5.66 -21.97
CA THR A 118 8.01 -4.93 -22.83
C THR A 118 7.64 -3.46 -23.04
N GLU A 119 6.36 -3.12 -22.89
CA GLU A 119 5.92 -1.73 -23.00
C GLU A 119 6.43 -0.90 -21.81
N PRO A 120 6.94 0.33 -22.07
CA PRO A 120 7.36 1.21 -21.01
C PRO A 120 6.16 1.60 -20.11
N ALA A 121 6.43 1.84 -18.84
CA ALA A 121 5.44 2.43 -17.95
C ALA A 121 5.08 3.86 -18.39
N GLY A 122 3.93 4.35 -17.94
CA GLY A 122 3.52 5.74 -18.19
C GLY A 122 4.50 6.76 -17.58
N ASP A 123 4.50 8.01 -18.07
CA ASP A 123 5.40 9.07 -17.58
C ASP A 123 5.34 9.22 -16.06
N GLY A 124 4.14 9.24 -15.47
CA GLY A 124 3.97 9.36 -14.02
C GLY A 124 4.66 8.25 -13.24
N GLN A 125 4.52 7.00 -13.66
CA GLN A 125 5.18 5.85 -13.02
C GLN A 125 6.69 5.88 -13.24
N ASN A 126 7.16 6.21 -14.43
CA ASN A 126 8.60 6.36 -14.68
C ASN A 126 9.21 7.46 -13.80
N ARG A 127 8.47 8.55 -13.54
CA ARG A 127 8.88 9.63 -12.61
C ARG A 127 8.95 9.13 -11.17
N GLN A 128 7.92 8.40 -10.73
CA GLN A 128 7.91 7.79 -9.40
C GLN A 128 9.06 6.79 -9.19
N ASN A 129 9.55 6.19 -10.26
CA ASN A 129 10.70 5.29 -10.23
C ASN A 129 12.04 6.06 -10.24
N LEU A 130 12.18 7.10 -11.05
CA LEU A 130 13.50 7.71 -11.29
C LEU A 130 13.78 8.95 -10.44
N ASP A 131 12.77 9.79 -10.18
CA ASP A 131 12.97 11.05 -9.46
C ASP A 131 13.48 10.83 -8.02
N PRO A 132 13.03 9.79 -7.27
CA PRO A 132 13.50 9.54 -5.90
C PRO A 132 14.97 9.14 -5.78
N LEU A 133 15.57 8.53 -6.80
CA LEU A 133 16.96 8.08 -6.74
C LEU A 133 17.92 9.27 -6.57
N LYS A 134 18.95 9.10 -5.74
CA LYS A 134 20.05 10.05 -5.65
C LYS A 134 20.73 10.18 -7.00
N PHE A 135 21.18 11.40 -7.36
CA PHE A 135 21.88 11.62 -8.62
C PHE A 135 23.21 10.84 -8.63
N SER A 136 23.37 9.96 -9.59
CA SER A 136 24.49 9.06 -9.72
C SER A 136 24.65 8.60 -11.18
N ALA A 137 25.75 7.92 -11.48
CA ALA A 137 25.94 7.30 -12.81
C ALA A 137 24.84 6.25 -13.10
N THR A 138 24.41 5.50 -12.10
CA THR A 138 23.31 4.53 -12.19
C THR A 138 21.99 5.23 -12.54
N LYS A 139 21.63 6.30 -11.83
CA LYS A 139 20.43 7.09 -12.17
C LYS A 139 20.50 7.63 -13.59
N LEU A 140 21.65 8.13 -14.03
CA LEU A 140 21.80 8.63 -15.41
C LEU A 140 21.59 7.53 -16.45
N LYS A 141 22.16 6.33 -16.23
CA LYS A 141 21.91 5.17 -17.10
C LYS A 141 20.43 4.78 -17.13
N ALA A 142 19.78 4.74 -15.96
CA ALA A 142 18.35 4.43 -15.86
C ALA A 142 17.48 5.46 -16.62
N ILE A 143 17.81 6.75 -16.54
CA ILE A 143 17.14 7.81 -17.29
C ILE A 143 17.36 7.62 -18.80
N LEU A 144 18.57 7.32 -19.24
CA LEU A 144 18.87 7.09 -20.66
C LEU A 144 18.08 5.89 -21.20
N GLU A 145 17.98 4.83 -20.41
CA GLU A 145 17.21 3.63 -20.79
C GLU A 145 15.72 3.95 -20.95
N VAL A 146 15.11 4.61 -19.97
CA VAL A 146 13.69 4.98 -20.01
C VAL A 146 13.39 5.97 -21.15
N THR A 147 14.25 6.99 -21.33
CA THR A 147 14.06 7.98 -22.41
C THR A 147 14.29 7.39 -23.80
N GLY A 148 15.10 6.33 -23.92
CA GLY A 148 15.25 5.56 -25.16
C GLY A 148 14.00 4.78 -25.55
N ARG A 149 13.15 4.43 -24.57
CA ARG A 149 11.92 3.65 -24.77
C ARG A 149 10.65 4.50 -24.81
N THR A 150 10.72 5.77 -24.43
CA THR A 150 9.56 6.67 -24.28
C THR A 150 9.71 7.90 -25.15
N LYS A 151 8.67 8.75 -25.18
CA LYS A 151 8.72 10.06 -25.84
C LYS A 151 9.28 11.16 -24.92
N GLU A 152 9.60 10.82 -23.66
CA GLU A 152 10.14 11.75 -22.69
C GLU A 152 11.57 12.17 -23.04
N THR A 153 11.93 13.40 -22.70
CA THR A 153 13.25 13.93 -22.99
C THR A 153 14.20 13.79 -21.81
N LEU A 154 15.46 13.50 -22.11
CA LEU A 154 16.54 13.47 -21.11
C LEU A 154 16.58 14.75 -20.26
N ALA A 155 16.39 15.92 -20.89
CA ALA A 155 16.38 17.22 -20.20
C ALA A 155 15.28 17.31 -19.13
N SER A 156 14.11 16.73 -19.37
CA SER A 156 13.00 16.77 -18.41
C SER A 156 13.28 15.94 -17.15
N TYR A 157 14.12 14.91 -17.23
CA TYR A 157 14.57 14.11 -16.07
C TYR A 157 15.76 14.76 -15.34
N LEU A 158 16.71 15.31 -16.09
CA LEU A 158 17.90 15.97 -15.50
C LEU A 158 17.56 17.33 -14.87
N MET A 159 16.49 17.95 -15.35
CA MET A 159 16.02 19.26 -14.89
C MET A 159 14.54 19.18 -14.50
N PRO A 160 14.19 18.57 -13.35
CA PRO A 160 12.81 18.37 -12.92
C PRO A 160 11.98 19.65 -12.90
N GLY A 161 12.60 20.81 -12.67
CA GLY A 161 11.96 22.11 -12.79
C GLY A 161 11.31 22.37 -14.15
N LEU A 162 11.80 21.78 -15.25
CA LEU A 162 11.14 21.87 -16.57
C LEU A 162 9.80 21.15 -16.59
N ARG A 163 9.68 20.04 -15.85
CA ARG A 163 8.47 19.22 -15.78
C ARG A 163 7.49 19.75 -14.75
N TYR A 164 7.98 20.19 -13.59
CA TYR A 164 7.19 20.50 -12.41
C TYR A 164 7.08 22.00 -12.11
N HIS A 165 7.51 22.90 -13.04
CA HIS A 165 7.52 24.35 -12.80
C HIS A 165 6.15 24.92 -12.39
N SER A 166 5.03 24.34 -12.86
CA SER A 166 3.68 24.80 -12.49
C SER A 166 3.33 24.57 -11.02
N ARG A 167 4.01 23.62 -10.35
CA ARG A 167 3.73 23.29 -8.93
C ARG A 167 4.19 24.36 -7.94
N TRP A 168 4.94 25.37 -8.38
CA TRP A 168 5.42 26.40 -7.46
C TRP A 168 4.31 27.09 -6.64
N SER A 169 3.08 27.13 -7.16
CA SER A 169 1.88 27.68 -6.48
C SER A 169 1.14 26.66 -5.60
N GLU A 170 1.55 25.39 -5.62
CA GLU A 170 0.92 24.26 -4.92
C GLU A 170 1.84 23.67 -3.85
N LEU A 171 2.98 24.32 -3.58
CA LEU A 171 3.95 23.80 -2.63
C LEU A 171 3.40 23.83 -1.20
N SER A 172 3.61 22.73 -0.50
CA SER A 172 3.33 22.54 0.92
C SER A 172 4.63 22.40 1.73
N GLU A 173 4.55 22.38 3.04
CA GLU A 173 5.70 22.13 3.91
C GLU A 173 6.38 20.80 3.60
N GLU A 174 5.61 19.77 3.28
CA GLU A 174 6.09 18.46 2.90
C GLU A 174 7.00 18.46 1.65
N ASP A 175 6.77 19.38 0.70
CA ASP A 175 7.63 19.51 -0.49
C ASP A 175 9.05 19.95 -0.14
N PHE A 176 9.24 20.66 0.96
CA PHE A 176 10.56 21.12 1.43
C PHE A 176 11.27 20.04 2.25
N THR A 177 10.55 19.26 3.01
CA THR A 177 11.09 18.18 3.86
C THR A 177 11.18 16.84 3.12
N LYS A 178 10.41 16.71 2.02
CA LYS A 178 10.24 15.45 1.27
C LYS A 178 9.75 14.29 2.16
N GLY A 179 8.93 14.65 3.15
CA GLY A 179 8.37 13.69 4.07
C GLY A 179 9.36 13.14 5.09
N ALA A 180 10.52 13.80 5.28
CA ALA A 180 11.48 13.39 6.29
C ALA A 180 10.91 13.47 7.72
N ASP A 181 9.92 14.36 7.93
CA ASP A 181 9.29 14.57 9.24
C ASP A 181 8.16 13.56 9.52
N VAL A 182 7.69 12.85 8.51
CA VAL A 182 6.70 11.78 8.66
C VAL A 182 7.47 10.46 8.73
N GLY A 183 7.69 9.96 9.94
CA GLY A 183 8.52 8.80 10.21
C GLY A 183 8.01 7.53 9.51
N TYR A 184 8.38 7.35 8.22
CA TYR A 184 8.17 6.10 7.53
C TYR A 184 9.01 5.01 8.22
N TYR A 185 8.43 3.85 8.47
CA TYR A 185 9.07 2.74 9.19
C TYR A 185 8.86 1.37 8.52
N GLY A 186 8.21 1.31 7.36
CA GLY A 186 7.78 0.07 6.69
C GLY A 186 8.89 -0.73 6.01
N ARG A 187 10.16 -0.30 6.07
CA ARG A 187 11.30 -0.98 5.41
C ARG A 187 11.03 -1.32 3.94
N GLY A 188 10.49 -0.35 3.21
CA GLY A 188 10.16 -0.48 1.80
C GLY A 188 8.76 -1.02 1.52
N SER A 189 8.06 -1.61 2.47
CA SER A 189 6.70 -2.11 2.29
C SER A 189 5.63 -1.07 2.62
N LEU A 190 4.42 -1.30 2.13
CA LEU A 190 3.24 -0.51 2.45
C LEU A 190 2.11 -1.42 2.92
N MET A 191 1.44 -1.01 3.99
CA MET A 191 0.25 -1.69 4.48
C MET A 191 -1.00 -1.16 3.80
N ARG A 192 -1.87 -2.06 3.36
CA ARG A 192 -3.24 -1.77 2.96
C ARG A 192 -4.19 -2.44 3.93
N PHE A 193 -5.10 -1.67 4.49
CA PHE A 193 -6.12 -2.17 5.39
C PHE A 193 -7.44 -2.40 4.66
N GLY A 194 -8.31 -3.19 5.28
CA GLY A 194 -9.59 -3.58 4.72
C GLY A 194 -9.52 -4.71 3.70
N ALA A 195 -10.55 -5.51 3.70
CA ALA A 195 -10.72 -6.61 2.77
C ALA A 195 -11.69 -6.22 1.64
N LYS A 196 -11.28 -6.54 0.41
CA LYS A 196 -12.14 -6.43 -0.77
C LYS A 196 -12.07 -7.74 -1.54
N PRO A 197 -13.05 -8.62 -1.32
CA PRO A 197 -13.04 -9.97 -1.88
C PRO A 197 -12.83 -9.99 -3.39
N ALA A 198 -12.05 -10.95 -3.86
CA ALA A 198 -11.95 -11.26 -5.29
C ALA A 198 -13.30 -11.76 -5.81
N LYS A 199 -13.65 -11.37 -7.03
CA LYS A 199 -14.92 -11.80 -7.63
C LYS A 199 -14.85 -13.28 -8.00
N SER A 200 -15.97 -14.01 -7.87
CA SER A 200 -16.05 -15.43 -8.24
C SER A 200 -15.56 -15.69 -9.67
N LYS A 201 -15.94 -14.84 -10.64
CA LYS A 201 -15.49 -14.96 -12.02
C LYS A 201 -13.96 -14.85 -12.18
N ASP A 202 -13.31 -13.97 -11.41
CA ASP A 202 -11.87 -13.78 -11.49
C ASP A 202 -11.13 -14.96 -10.83
N ARG A 203 -11.72 -15.56 -9.77
CA ARG A 203 -11.20 -16.80 -9.15
C ARG A 203 -11.23 -18.02 -10.06
N GLU A 204 -12.24 -18.09 -10.95
CA GLU A 204 -12.33 -19.16 -11.95
C GLU A 204 -11.23 -19.09 -13.02
N LEU A 205 -10.65 -17.90 -13.21
CA LEU A 205 -9.56 -17.67 -14.17
C LEU A 205 -8.16 -17.79 -13.53
N TRP A 206 -8.09 -17.76 -12.20
CA TRP A 206 -6.83 -17.84 -11.48
C TRP A 206 -6.17 -19.20 -11.64
N MET A 207 -4.91 -19.23 -12.04
CA MET A 207 -4.13 -20.45 -12.29
C MET A 207 -4.81 -21.43 -13.25
N THR A 208 -5.51 -20.91 -14.26
CA THR A 208 -6.07 -21.73 -15.34
C THR A 208 -5.21 -21.63 -16.58
N ASP A 209 -5.17 -22.74 -17.35
CA ASP A 209 -4.56 -22.76 -18.69
C ASP A 209 -5.47 -22.01 -19.68
N THR A 210 -4.96 -20.93 -20.26
CA THR A 210 -5.65 -20.15 -21.30
C THR A 210 -5.44 -20.70 -22.70
N GLY A 211 -4.61 -21.71 -22.86
CA GLY A 211 -4.22 -22.28 -24.15
C GLY A 211 -3.21 -21.41 -24.93
N GLU A 212 -2.60 -20.42 -24.29
CA GLU A 212 -1.58 -19.57 -24.90
C GLU A 212 -0.19 -20.15 -24.64
N ASP A 213 0.64 -20.25 -25.67
CA ASP A 213 2.06 -20.62 -25.53
C ASP A 213 2.88 -19.34 -25.36
N LEU A 214 3.11 -18.95 -24.11
CA LEU A 214 3.81 -17.72 -23.77
C LEU A 214 5.32 -17.96 -23.70
N VAL A 215 6.08 -17.08 -24.35
CA VAL A 215 7.54 -17.09 -24.32
C VAL A 215 8.03 -15.81 -23.67
N PHE A 216 9.00 -15.93 -22.76
CA PHE A 216 9.58 -14.75 -22.12
C PHE A 216 10.31 -13.89 -23.16
N PRO A 217 10.06 -12.55 -23.21
CA PRO A 217 10.62 -11.68 -24.23
C PRO A 217 12.15 -11.63 -24.18
N GLU A 218 12.81 -11.79 -25.32
CA GLU A 218 14.27 -11.83 -25.45
C GLU A 218 14.93 -10.55 -24.93
N GLU A 219 14.37 -9.38 -25.23
CA GLU A 219 14.88 -8.09 -24.73
C GLU A 219 14.83 -7.98 -23.20
N ASN A 220 13.87 -8.62 -22.56
CA ASN A 220 13.76 -8.64 -21.10
C ASN A 220 14.66 -9.72 -20.49
N GLU A 221 14.88 -10.83 -21.21
CA GLU A 221 15.82 -11.87 -20.79
C GLU A 221 17.26 -11.32 -20.67
N GLU A 222 17.68 -10.38 -21.54
CA GLU A 222 18.97 -9.70 -21.40
C GLU A 222 19.14 -8.99 -20.05
N TYR A 223 18.04 -8.46 -19.47
CA TYR A 223 18.09 -7.85 -18.14
C TYR A 223 18.17 -8.90 -17.03
N ILE A 224 17.55 -10.06 -17.23
CA ILE A 224 17.74 -11.20 -16.32
C ILE A 224 19.22 -11.59 -16.27
N ASP A 225 19.88 -11.72 -17.43
CA ASP A 225 21.30 -12.05 -17.48
C ASP A 225 22.16 -11.00 -16.75
N LYS A 226 21.87 -9.71 -16.97
CA LYS A 226 22.55 -8.62 -16.23
C LYS A 226 22.30 -8.67 -14.73
N MET A 227 21.09 -9.08 -14.27
CA MET A 227 20.78 -9.23 -12.86
C MET A 227 21.53 -10.41 -12.25
N ILE A 228 21.64 -11.54 -12.96
CA ILE A 228 22.44 -12.70 -12.55
C ILE A 228 23.90 -12.27 -12.34
N GLU A 229 24.52 -11.70 -13.37
CA GLU A 229 25.90 -11.22 -13.31
C GLU A 229 26.13 -10.22 -12.16
N LEU A 230 25.15 -9.32 -11.92
CA LEU A 230 25.22 -8.34 -10.87
C LEU A 230 25.17 -9.01 -9.47
N CYS A 231 24.27 -9.98 -9.28
CA CYS A 231 24.16 -10.73 -8.03
C CYS A 231 25.41 -11.57 -7.78
N GLU A 232 25.88 -12.34 -8.76
CA GLU A 232 27.12 -13.14 -8.68
C GLU A 232 28.35 -12.28 -8.31
N LYS A 233 28.49 -11.14 -8.96
CA LYS A 233 29.58 -10.17 -8.69
C LYS A 233 29.57 -9.67 -7.24
N ASN A 234 28.39 -9.54 -6.64
CA ASN A 234 28.22 -9.05 -5.27
C ASN A 234 28.04 -10.19 -4.25
N GLY A 235 28.16 -11.46 -4.66
CA GLY A 235 28.06 -12.61 -3.77
C GLY A 235 26.66 -12.90 -3.27
N ALA A 236 25.63 -12.46 -4.01
CA ALA A 236 24.22 -12.68 -3.70
C ALA A 236 23.63 -13.77 -4.62
N GLU A 237 22.69 -14.54 -4.11
CA GLU A 237 21.85 -15.42 -4.92
C GLU A 237 20.64 -14.65 -5.46
N LEU A 238 20.30 -14.85 -6.74
CA LEU A 238 19.08 -14.34 -7.34
C LEU A 238 18.00 -15.42 -7.28
N VAL A 239 16.84 -15.11 -6.72
CA VAL A 239 15.67 -15.98 -6.64
C VAL A 239 14.48 -15.26 -7.28
N PHE A 240 13.79 -15.93 -8.20
CA PHE A 240 12.54 -15.44 -8.74
C PHE A 240 11.40 -15.72 -7.77
N VAL A 241 10.53 -14.73 -7.56
CA VAL A 241 9.32 -14.90 -6.77
C VAL A 241 8.11 -14.35 -7.53
N ARG A 242 6.98 -15.00 -7.36
CA ARG A 242 5.69 -14.47 -7.78
C ARG A 242 4.72 -14.51 -6.61
N PHE A 243 4.34 -13.34 -6.13
CA PHE A 243 3.38 -13.23 -5.04
C PHE A 243 1.95 -13.42 -5.53
N PRO A 244 0.98 -13.72 -4.64
CA PRO A 244 -0.40 -14.01 -5.03
C PRO A 244 -1.02 -12.87 -5.84
N GLU A 245 -1.64 -13.22 -6.94
CA GLU A 245 -2.36 -12.28 -7.80
C GLU A 245 -3.43 -13.03 -8.60
N ILE A 246 -4.68 -12.55 -8.53
CA ILE A 246 -5.86 -13.26 -9.05
C ILE A 246 -5.88 -13.43 -10.58
N TYR A 247 -5.15 -12.59 -11.31
CA TYR A 247 -5.06 -12.64 -12.78
C TYR A 247 -3.83 -13.42 -13.27
N TRP A 248 -3.10 -14.06 -12.35
CA TRP A 248 -1.97 -14.93 -12.72
C TRP A 248 -2.49 -16.25 -13.24
N THR A 249 -2.05 -16.63 -14.45
CA THR A 249 -2.50 -17.84 -15.16
C THR A 249 -1.42 -18.91 -15.13
N GLU A 250 -1.79 -20.17 -15.43
CA GLU A 250 -0.85 -21.27 -15.57
C GLU A 250 0.19 -20.99 -16.68
N ASN A 251 -0.23 -20.40 -17.81
CA ASN A 251 0.68 -20.04 -18.92
C ASN A 251 1.73 -18.98 -18.51
N LEU A 252 1.37 -18.02 -17.65
CA LEU A 252 2.33 -17.06 -17.10
C LEU A 252 3.31 -17.74 -16.13
N HIS A 253 2.82 -18.67 -15.31
CA HIS A 253 3.64 -19.50 -14.45
C HIS A 253 4.65 -20.30 -15.27
N ASP A 254 4.19 -21.05 -16.28
CA ASP A 254 5.01 -21.91 -17.13
C ASP A 254 6.08 -21.11 -17.91
N MET A 255 5.73 -19.92 -18.38
CA MET A 255 6.66 -19.02 -19.03
C MET A 255 7.82 -18.64 -18.09
N VAL A 256 7.51 -18.26 -16.83
CA VAL A 256 8.54 -17.90 -15.86
C VAL A 256 9.32 -19.12 -15.39
N GLN A 257 8.65 -20.27 -15.17
CA GLN A 257 9.31 -21.53 -14.80
C GLN A 257 10.29 -21.97 -15.87
N SER A 258 9.89 -21.92 -17.15
CA SER A 258 10.77 -22.25 -18.28
C SER A 258 12.01 -21.36 -18.33
N LEU A 259 11.86 -20.06 -18.03
CA LEU A 259 13.00 -19.15 -17.92
C LEU A 259 13.89 -19.51 -16.73
N ALA A 260 13.30 -19.79 -15.57
CA ALA A 260 14.02 -20.17 -14.36
C ALA A 260 14.84 -21.45 -14.58
N ASP A 261 14.25 -22.47 -15.19
CA ASP A 261 14.91 -23.72 -15.54
C ASP A 261 16.07 -23.49 -16.52
N LYS A 262 15.84 -22.67 -17.56
CA LYS A 262 16.85 -22.29 -18.54
C LYS A 262 18.07 -21.60 -17.90
N LYS A 263 17.82 -20.76 -16.89
CA LYS A 263 18.87 -19.97 -16.20
C LYS A 263 19.43 -20.66 -14.95
N GLY A 264 18.82 -21.76 -14.50
CA GLY A 264 19.21 -22.45 -13.27
C GLY A 264 18.90 -21.64 -12.00
N ILE A 265 17.81 -20.85 -12.02
CA ILE A 265 17.39 -19.98 -10.93
C ILE A 265 16.22 -20.62 -10.18
N THR A 266 16.24 -20.57 -8.86
CA THR A 266 15.09 -20.98 -8.04
C THR A 266 13.88 -20.05 -8.30
N TYR A 267 12.72 -20.63 -8.57
CA TYR A 267 11.45 -19.90 -8.72
C TYR A 267 10.43 -20.32 -7.68
N ILE A 268 9.90 -19.38 -6.93
CA ILE A 268 8.89 -19.57 -5.90
C ILE A 268 7.61 -18.86 -6.34
N ASP A 269 6.61 -19.61 -6.81
CA ASP A 269 5.32 -19.06 -7.18
C ASP A 269 4.26 -19.37 -6.13
N TYR A 270 3.90 -18.37 -5.34
CA TYR A 270 2.90 -18.46 -4.27
C TYR A 270 1.49 -18.84 -4.79
N ASN A 271 1.23 -18.66 -6.08
CA ASN A 271 -0.04 -19.04 -6.67
C ASN A 271 -0.21 -20.56 -6.82
N THR A 272 0.87 -21.34 -6.76
CA THR A 272 0.88 -22.79 -6.92
C THR A 272 0.63 -23.57 -5.63
N PHE A 273 0.81 -22.94 -4.46
CA PHE A 273 0.67 -23.58 -3.15
C PHE A 273 -0.08 -22.70 -2.11
N PRO A 274 -1.26 -22.13 -2.46
CA PRO A 274 -1.97 -21.16 -1.61
C PRO A 274 -2.37 -21.71 -0.25
N GLU A 275 -2.58 -23.01 -0.13
CA GLU A 275 -2.96 -23.69 1.11
C GLU A 275 -1.83 -23.69 2.15
N GLU A 276 -0.56 -23.69 1.72
CA GLU A 276 0.59 -23.78 2.63
C GLU A 276 0.75 -22.55 3.52
N TYR A 277 0.37 -21.35 3.02
CA TYR A 277 0.38 -20.12 3.80
C TYR A 277 -1.04 -19.59 4.09
N GLY A 278 -2.07 -20.37 3.73
CA GLY A 278 -3.48 -20.11 4.08
C GLY A 278 -4.07 -18.89 3.38
N LEU A 279 -3.83 -18.72 2.05
CA LEU A 279 -4.42 -17.64 1.25
C LEU A 279 -5.94 -17.70 1.25
N ASN A 280 -6.58 -16.56 1.47
CA ASN A 280 -8.03 -16.42 1.41
C ASN A 280 -8.43 -15.21 0.58
N TRP A 281 -8.94 -15.43 -0.63
CA TRP A 281 -9.37 -14.36 -1.54
C TRP A 281 -10.55 -13.52 -1.04
N ASP A 282 -11.20 -13.90 0.06
CA ASP A 282 -12.25 -13.09 0.70
C ASP A 282 -11.68 -12.05 1.65
N THR A 283 -10.55 -12.33 2.31
CA THR A 283 -10.01 -11.53 3.40
C THR A 283 -8.65 -10.91 3.14
N ASP A 284 -7.83 -11.46 2.23
CA ASP A 284 -6.40 -11.17 2.13
C ASP A 284 -6.03 -10.15 1.05
N THR A 285 -7.02 -9.60 0.37
CA THR A 285 -6.83 -8.64 -0.73
C THR A 285 -7.54 -7.33 -0.49
N SER A 286 -6.93 -6.23 -0.90
CA SER A 286 -7.47 -4.87 -0.75
C SER A 286 -8.21 -4.34 -2.00
N ASP A 287 -8.01 -4.96 -3.15
CA ASP A 287 -8.50 -4.48 -4.45
C ASP A 287 -8.99 -5.59 -5.37
N ARG A 288 -9.61 -6.62 -4.80
CA ARG A 288 -10.22 -7.75 -5.49
C ARG A 288 -9.23 -8.75 -6.09
N GLY A 289 -8.07 -8.89 -5.49
CA GLY A 289 -7.10 -9.92 -5.85
C GLY A 289 -5.85 -9.42 -6.57
N SER A 290 -5.74 -8.11 -6.91
CA SER A 290 -4.52 -7.60 -7.53
C SER A 290 -3.38 -7.36 -6.53
N HIS A 291 -3.70 -6.91 -5.30
CA HIS A 291 -2.69 -6.68 -4.27
C HIS A 291 -3.17 -7.20 -2.93
N MET A 292 -2.24 -7.69 -2.13
CA MET A 292 -2.52 -8.11 -0.77
C MET A 292 -2.86 -6.90 0.11
N ASN A 293 -3.73 -7.14 1.08
CA ASN A 293 -3.87 -6.27 2.24
C ASN A 293 -2.92 -6.75 3.35
N VAL A 294 -2.99 -6.11 4.51
CA VAL A 294 -2.10 -6.43 5.64
C VAL A 294 -2.20 -7.89 6.08
N MET A 295 -3.37 -8.54 5.98
CA MET A 295 -3.57 -9.95 6.32
C MET A 295 -2.85 -10.88 5.34
N GLY A 296 -3.06 -10.66 4.04
CA GLY A 296 -2.36 -11.42 2.99
C GLY A 296 -0.86 -11.16 3.01
N ASN A 297 -0.46 -9.91 3.21
CA ASN A 297 0.94 -9.52 3.33
C ASN A 297 1.65 -10.26 4.48
N GLU A 298 1.03 -10.33 5.65
CA GLU A 298 1.60 -11.02 6.82
C GLU A 298 1.81 -12.53 6.52
N LYS A 299 0.82 -13.19 5.93
CA LYS A 299 0.91 -14.62 5.54
C LYS A 299 2.05 -14.88 4.56
N VAL A 300 2.11 -14.07 3.48
CA VAL A 300 3.17 -14.15 2.47
C VAL A 300 4.55 -13.88 3.09
N SER A 301 4.64 -12.84 3.95
CA SER A 301 5.88 -12.47 4.62
C SER A 301 6.38 -13.55 5.57
N ASN A 302 5.48 -14.18 6.33
CA ASN A 302 5.85 -15.26 7.25
C ASN A 302 6.34 -16.49 6.49
N TYR A 303 5.72 -16.86 5.38
CA TYR A 303 6.19 -17.97 4.55
C TYR A 303 7.58 -17.66 3.96
N LEU A 304 7.80 -16.44 3.42
CA LEU A 304 9.10 -16.04 2.90
C LEU A 304 10.17 -16.01 4.00
N GLY A 305 9.82 -15.54 5.20
CA GLY A 305 10.71 -15.52 6.35
C GLY A 305 11.12 -16.93 6.80
N GLN A 306 10.17 -17.87 6.82
CA GLN A 306 10.45 -19.28 7.11
C GLN A 306 11.38 -19.87 6.05
N TYR A 307 11.09 -19.65 4.76
CA TYR A 307 11.97 -20.07 3.66
C TYR A 307 13.39 -19.55 3.84
N MET A 308 13.55 -18.24 4.11
CA MET A 308 14.87 -17.63 4.35
C MET A 308 15.60 -18.26 5.54
N LYS A 309 14.89 -18.52 6.63
CA LYS A 309 15.46 -19.16 7.81
C LYS A 309 15.95 -20.58 7.51
N ASP A 310 15.13 -21.38 6.84
CA ASP A 310 15.39 -22.79 6.62
C ASP A 310 16.47 -23.01 5.54
N TYR A 311 16.47 -22.20 4.51
CA TYR A 311 17.38 -22.37 3.36
C TYR A 311 18.71 -21.65 3.56
N TYR A 312 18.69 -20.40 4.07
CA TYR A 312 19.92 -19.60 4.25
C TYR A 312 20.47 -19.66 5.68
N GLY A 313 19.68 -20.09 6.65
CA GLY A 313 20.11 -20.17 8.04
C GLY A 313 20.54 -18.84 8.64
N PHE A 314 19.85 -17.74 8.27
CA PHE A 314 20.15 -16.42 8.80
C PHE A 314 20.06 -16.38 10.31
N GLU A 315 20.97 -15.63 10.93
CA GLU A 315 21.02 -15.42 12.37
C GLU A 315 19.83 -14.56 12.83
N ASP A 316 19.27 -14.91 13.99
CA ASP A 316 18.28 -14.09 14.67
C ASP A 316 18.95 -12.89 15.34
N LYS A 317 18.66 -11.68 14.83
CA LYS A 317 19.31 -10.43 15.26
C LYS A 317 18.51 -9.66 16.32
N ARG A 318 17.36 -10.16 16.79
CA ARG A 318 16.46 -9.42 17.69
C ARG A 318 17.09 -9.01 19.01
N GLU A 319 18.05 -9.80 19.51
CA GLU A 319 18.78 -9.51 20.74
C GLU A 319 20.04 -8.62 20.52
N ASN A 320 20.36 -8.29 19.27
CA ASN A 320 21.52 -7.46 18.96
C ASN A 320 21.15 -5.96 19.06
N PRO A 321 21.84 -5.18 19.95
CA PRO A 321 21.54 -3.78 20.19
C PRO A 321 21.76 -2.87 18.97
N ASP A 322 22.51 -3.29 17.97
CA ASP A 322 22.71 -2.53 16.73
C ASP A 322 21.42 -2.43 15.88
N TYR A 323 20.44 -3.30 16.14
CA TYR A 323 19.17 -3.36 15.42
C TYR A 323 17.98 -2.75 16.19
N VAL A 324 18.22 -1.86 17.16
CA VAL A 324 17.14 -1.24 17.97
C VAL A 324 16.06 -0.57 17.10
N SER A 325 16.44 0.06 15.97
CA SER A 325 15.48 0.67 15.04
C SER A 325 14.52 -0.32 14.39
N TRP A 326 14.93 -1.58 14.27
CA TRP A 326 14.07 -2.66 13.81
C TRP A 326 13.03 -3.04 14.85
N VAL A 327 13.44 -3.15 16.12
CA VAL A 327 12.54 -3.42 17.24
C VAL A 327 11.47 -2.32 17.33
N GLU A 328 11.91 -1.04 17.35
CA GLU A 328 11.00 0.09 17.42
C GLU A 328 10.00 0.16 16.24
N ASN A 329 10.46 -0.15 15.03
CA ASN A 329 9.62 -0.14 13.85
C ASN A 329 8.64 -1.31 13.85
N ALA A 330 9.06 -2.48 14.32
CA ALA A 330 8.21 -3.65 14.46
C ALA A 330 7.11 -3.43 15.51
N GLU A 331 7.43 -2.78 16.63
CA GLU A 331 6.44 -2.39 17.66
C GLU A 331 5.42 -1.38 17.09
N LYS A 332 5.87 -0.39 16.31
CA LYS A 332 4.97 0.55 15.62
C LYS A 332 4.06 -0.18 14.64
N PHE A 333 4.63 -1.08 13.82
CA PHE A 333 3.87 -1.89 12.87
C PHE A 333 2.79 -2.70 13.58
N GLN A 334 3.17 -3.44 14.64
CA GLN A 334 2.26 -4.29 15.39
C GLN A 334 1.12 -3.47 16.00
N LYS A 335 1.43 -2.32 16.59
CA LYS A 335 0.45 -1.41 17.16
C LYS A 335 -0.56 -0.89 16.13
N VAL A 336 -0.07 -0.50 14.94
CA VAL A 336 -0.93 -0.04 13.84
C VAL A 336 -1.75 -1.20 13.28
N TYR A 337 -1.15 -2.39 13.13
CA TYR A 337 -1.83 -3.60 12.68
C TYR A 337 -3.03 -3.93 13.59
N GLU A 338 -2.82 -4.05 14.89
CA GLU A 338 -3.85 -4.37 15.88
C GLU A 338 -4.99 -3.35 15.87
N LYS A 339 -4.65 -2.06 15.78
CA LYS A 339 -5.65 -0.99 15.77
C LYS A 339 -6.45 -0.87 14.47
N ASN A 340 -5.94 -1.38 13.39
CA ASN A 340 -6.63 -1.39 12.08
C ASN A 340 -7.29 -2.73 11.74
N GLU A 341 -7.29 -3.71 12.65
CA GLU A 341 -7.99 -4.98 12.45
C GLU A 341 -9.47 -4.80 12.07
N ILE A 342 -10.12 -3.75 12.58
CA ILE A 342 -11.53 -3.47 12.28
C ILE A 342 -11.79 -3.37 10.78
N ALA A 343 -10.84 -2.85 10.00
CA ALA A 343 -10.98 -2.73 8.55
C ALA A 343 -11.00 -4.07 7.80
N ASN A 344 -10.66 -5.18 8.46
CA ASN A 344 -10.69 -6.53 7.90
C ASN A 344 -11.95 -7.31 8.27
N ILE A 345 -12.82 -6.79 9.16
CA ILE A 345 -14.04 -7.45 9.59
C ILE A 345 -15.10 -7.32 8.48
N LEU A 346 -15.57 -8.45 7.96
CA LEU A 346 -16.57 -8.52 6.90
C LEU A 346 -17.99 -8.83 7.43
N ASP A 347 -18.10 -9.36 8.62
CA ASP A 347 -19.37 -9.69 9.24
C ASP A 347 -19.92 -8.50 10.05
N LEU A 348 -21.18 -8.10 9.80
CA LEU A 348 -21.80 -6.95 10.45
C LEU A 348 -21.87 -7.12 11.96
N ASN A 349 -22.19 -8.33 12.46
CA ASN A 349 -22.33 -8.56 13.89
C ASN A 349 -20.99 -8.45 14.62
N GLN A 350 -19.92 -8.99 14.01
CA GLN A 350 -18.56 -8.84 14.53
C GLN A 350 -18.14 -7.36 14.49
N TYR A 351 -18.46 -6.65 13.41
CA TYR A 351 -18.15 -5.24 13.26
C TYR A 351 -18.85 -4.37 14.30
N LEU A 352 -20.15 -4.58 14.52
CA LEU A 352 -20.92 -3.89 15.55
C LEU A 352 -20.39 -4.14 16.97
N LYS A 353 -19.86 -5.34 17.23
CA LYS A 353 -19.17 -5.64 18.51
C LYS A 353 -17.85 -4.90 18.63
N LYS A 354 -17.06 -4.85 17.54
CA LYS A 354 -15.73 -4.20 17.53
C LYS A 354 -15.84 -2.70 17.78
N ILE A 355 -16.80 -1.99 17.18
CA ILE A 355 -16.96 -0.55 17.37
C ILE A 355 -17.43 -0.15 18.79
N GLN A 356 -17.71 -1.10 19.67
CA GLN A 356 -18.00 -0.86 21.07
C GLN A 356 -16.76 -0.73 21.97
N GLU A 357 -15.55 -0.91 21.43
CA GLU A 357 -14.32 -0.71 22.20
C GLU A 357 -14.11 0.76 22.57
N GLU A 358 -13.53 1.01 23.75
CA GLU A 358 -13.37 2.36 24.31
C GLU A 358 -12.57 3.33 23.44
N CYS A 359 -11.63 2.79 22.64
CA CYS A 359 -10.77 3.59 21.76
C CYS A 359 -11.51 4.20 20.57
N TYR A 360 -12.73 3.75 20.25
CA TYR A 360 -13.45 4.18 19.06
C TYR A 360 -14.52 5.24 19.32
N THR A 361 -14.63 6.18 18.35
CA THR A 361 -15.82 6.97 18.09
C THR A 361 -16.37 6.53 16.74
N ALA A 362 -17.60 6.03 16.67
CA ALA A 362 -18.21 5.55 15.45
C ALA A 362 -19.48 6.35 15.10
N VAL A 363 -19.68 6.56 13.79
CA VAL A 363 -20.87 7.24 13.25
C VAL A 363 -21.59 6.29 12.32
N ILE A 364 -22.85 6.02 12.61
CA ILE A 364 -23.74 5.24 11.73
C ILE A 364 -24.65 6.21 10.99
N ALA A 365 -24.67 6.17 9.66
CA ALA A 365 -25.61 6.91 8.82
C ALA A 365 -26.29 5.95 7.83
N VAL A 366 -27.61 5.98 7.76
CA VAL A 366 -28.39 5.08 6.89
C VAL A 366 -28.77 5.79 5.61
N ARG A 367 -28.61 5.11 4.48
CA ARG A 367 -29.17 5.50 3.19
C ARG A 367 -30.23 4.52 2.76
N ARG A 368 -31.43 5.00 2.45
CA ARG A 368 -32.61 4.19 2.14
C ARG A 368 -33.04 3.33 3.32
N ASP A 369 -33.30 2.05 3.07
CA ASP A 369 -33.78 1.10 4.05
C ASP A 369 -32.61 0.27 4.63
N ALA A 370 -32.47 0.30 5.95
CA ALA A 370 -31.49 -0.55 6.65
C ALA A 370 -32.13 -1.76 7.34
N THR A 371 -33.44 -1.95 7.26
CA THR A 371 -34.17 -2.90 8.12
C THR A 371 -34.34 -4.28 7.50
N LYS A 372 -34.58 -4.36 6.19
CA LYS A 372 -34.96 -5.61 5.49
C LYS A 372 -33.91 -6.71 5.52
N GLY A 373 -32.62 -6.32 5.64
CA GLY A 373 -31.49 -7.23 5.69
C GLY A 373 -31.00 -7.55 7.10
N LEU A 374 -31.60 -6.95 8.14
CA LEU A 374 -31.21 -7.22 9.52
C LEU A 374 -31.76 -8.58 9.98
N HIS A 375 -30.86 -9.47 10.38
CA HIS A 375 -31.18 -10.71 11.06
C HIS A 375 -31.50 -10.45 12.53
N ASP A 376 -32.19 -11.39 13.21
CA ASP A 376 -32.65 -11.18 14.58
C ASP A 376 -31.49 -11.02 15.57
N ASP A 377 -30.38 -11.72 15.40
CA ASP A 377 -29.15 -11.57 16.16
C ASP A 377 -28.51 -10.16 15.98
N THR A 378 -28.52 -9.62 14.78
CA THR A 378 -28.08 -8.24 14.50
C THR A 378 -28.96 -7.23 15.21
N LYS A 379 -30.30 -7.44 15.19
CA LYS A 379 -31.24 -6.57 15.88
C LYS A 379 -31.02 -6.59 17.40
N GLU A 380 -30.72 -7.75 17.97
CA GLU A 380 -30.40 -7.87 19.40
C GLU A 380 -29.11 -7.10 19.75
N ILE A 381 -28.06 -7.18 18.91
CA ILE A 381 -26.84 -6.40 19.12
C ILE A 381 -27.14 -4.90 19.08
N LEU A 382 -27.87 -4.43 18.06
CA LEU A 382 -28.24 -3.01 17.92
C LEU A 382 -29.06 -2.52 19.12
N LYS A 383 -30.01 -3.31 19.63
CA LYS A 383 -30.78 -3.01 20.84
C LYS A 383 -29.86 -2.93 22.07
N ALA A 384 -28.95 -3.89 22.23
CA ALA A 384 -28.00 -3.88 23.34
C ALA A 384 -27.08 -2.67 23.35
N MET A 385 -26.75 -2.12 22.17
CA MET A 385 -26.00 -0.88 22.00
C MET A 385 -26.82 0.37 22.33
N GLY A 386 -28.13 0.26 22.55
CA GLY A 386 -29.05 1.39 22.80
C GLY A 386 -29.52 2.07 21.52
N ILE A 387 -29.39 1.45 20.38
CA ILE A 387 -29.86 1.98 19.09
C ILE A 387 -31.40 1.95 19.06
N SER A 388 -32.00 3.03 18.56
CA SER A 388 -33.43 3.23 18.48
C SER A 388 -34.15 2.06 17.80
N GLU A 389 -35.28 1.60 18.37
CA GLU A 389 -36.12 0.61 17.73
C GLU A 389 -36.68 1.07 16.37
N ASN A 390 -36.74 2.37 16.13
CA ASN A 390 -37.14 2.91 14.84
C ASN A 390 -36.14 2.53 13.73
N LEU A 391 -34.82 2.59 13.98
CA LEU A 391 -33.84 2.07 12.97
C LEU A 391 -34.12 0.61 12.65
N ILE A 392 -34.46 -0.18 13.66
CA ILE A 392 -34.58 -1.66 13.51
C ILE A 392 -35.89 -2.02 12.81
N ASN A 393 -36.94 -1.22 12.94
CA ASN A 393 -38.30 -1.57 12.50
C ASN A 393 -38.89 -0.60 11.48
N GLN A 394 -38.23 0.53 11.15
CA GLN A 394 -38.77 1.57 10.29
C GLN A 394 -38.19 1.52 8.88
N PRO A 395 -38.86 0.92 7.90
CA PRO A 395 -38.37 0.86 6.53
C PRO A 395 -38.31 2.25 5.90
N ASP A 396 -37.30 2.46 5.01
CA ASP A 396 -37.08 3.71 4.26
C ASP A 396 -36.90 4.99 5.09
N GLY A 397 -36.65 4.87 6.40
CA GLY A 397 -36.30 5.99 7.29
C GLY A 397 -34.82 6.33 7.28
N GLY A 398 -34.50 7.61 7.53
CA GLY A 398 -33.13 8.04 7.86
C GLY A 398 -32.77 7.67 9.30
N TYR A 399 -31.48 7.45 9.56
CA TYR A 399 -30.93 7.26 10.90
C TYR A 399 -29.49 7.78 10.97
N ILE A 400 -29.20 8.51 12.06
CA ILE A 400 -27.85 8.90 12.45
C ILE A 400 -27.65 8.47 13.91
N GLY A 401 -26.60 7.70 14.17
CA GLY A 401 -26.20 7.30 15.53
C GLY A 401 -24.73 7.60 15.77
N ILE A 402 -24.43 8.21 16.92
CA ILE A 402 -23.06 8.54 17.34
C ILE A 402 -22.72 7.66 18.55
N ILE A 403 -21.70 6.86 18.39
CA ILE A 403 -21.16 5.95 19.41
C ILE A 403 -19.83 6.53 19.87
N ASP A 404 -19.61 6.63 21.17
CA ASP A 404 -18.31 6.98 21.73
C ASP A 404 -17.98 6.09 22.93
N GLY A 405 -16.81 5.44 22.89
CA GLY A 405 -16.41 4.50 23.94
C GLY A 405 -17.45 3.38 24.17
N GLY A 406 -18.03 2.86 23.10
CA GLY A 406 -18.99 1.75 23.13
C GLY A 406 -20.42 2.12 23.49
N GLN A 407 -20.73 3.39 23.75
CA GLN A 407 -22.04 3.84 24.12
C GLN A 407 -22.64 4.80 23.08
N ILE A 408 -23.95 4.67 22.83
CA ILE A 408 -24.68 5.68 22.05
C ILE A 408 -24.75 6.96 22.89
N ILE A 409 -24.16 8.05 22.39
CA ILE A 409 -24.12 9.35 23.01
C ILE A 409 -25.16 10.30 22.41
N ASP A 410 -25.57 10.07 21.16
CA ASP A 410 -26.63 10.83 20.48
C ASP A 410 -27.17 10.02 19.31
N GLN A 411 -28.44 10.18 18.98
CA GLN A 411 -29.06 9.56 17.82
C GLN A 411 -30.28 10.34 17.35
N MET A 412 -30.59 10.23 16.05
CA MET A 412 -31.82 10.74 15.45
C MET A 412 -32.32 9.82 14.37
N ASP A 413 -33.63 9.74 14.23
CA ASP A 413 -34.31 8.96 13.19
C ASP A 413 -35.54 9.71 12.67
N GLY A 414 -36.00 9.34 11.49
CA GLY A 414 -37.20 9.97 10.92
C GLY A 414 -37.38 9.77 9.43
N TYR A 415 -38.52 10.30 8.94
CA TYR A 415 -38.87 10.33 7.50
C TYR A 415 -38.63 11.74 6.93
N GLU A 416 -37.45 12.27 7.17
CA GLU A 416 -36.98 13.55 6.66
C GLU A 416 -35.48 13.46 6.36
N LEU A 417 -34.91 14.51 5.75
CA LEU A 417 -33.44 14.60 5.60
C LEU A 417 -32.88 15.00 6.99
N LEU A 418 -32.23 14.02 7.62
CA LEU A 418 -31.61 14.22 8.93
C LEU A 418 -30.24 14.88 8.76
N ASN A 419 -29.97 15.87 9.63
CA ASN A 419 -28.66 16.51 9.70
C ASN A 419 -28.24 16.63 11.17
N TRP A 420 -27.01 16.17 11.43
CA TRP A 420 -26.41 16.23 12.77
C TRP A 420 -25.02 16.86 12.67
N SER A 421 -24.70 17.81 13.54
CA SER A 421 -23.41 18.50 13.57
C SER A 421 -23.05 18.88 14.98
N LYS A 422 -22.05 18.23 15.57
CA LYS A 422 -21.51 18.56 16.91
C LYS A 422 -20.02 18.19 16.99
N LYS A 423 -19.38 18.69 18.05
CA LYS A 423 -18.04 18.29 18.44
C LYS A 423 -18.14 17.12 19.43
N VAL A 424 -17.41 16.03 19.17
CA VAL A 424 -17.25 14.87 20.04
C VAL A 424 -15.76 14.73 20.37
N GLY A 425 -15.43 14.88 21.67
CA GLY A 425 -14.02 14.97 22.05
C GLY A 425 -13.30 16.10 21.31
N ASN A 426 -12.27 15.77 20.54
CA ASN A 426 -11.45 16.74 19.81
C ASN A 426 -11.84 16.90 18.33
N ILE A 427 -12.77 16.08 17.81
CA ILE A 427 -13.17 16.08 16.40
C ILE A 427 -14.54 16.73 16.20
N LYS A 428 -14.73 17.39 15.06
CA LYS A 428 -16.03 17.84 14.58
C LYS A 428 -16.64 16.79 13.67
N ILE A 429 -17.84 16.34 13.98
CA ILE A 429 -18.58 15.38 13.16
C ILE A 429 -19.78 16.09 12.54
N ASP A 430 -19.92 15.98 11.21
CA ASP A 430 -21.11 16.36 10.48
C ASP A 430 -21.66 15.10 9.80
N ALA A 431 -22.94 14.76 10.03
CA ALA A 431 -23.58 13.59 9.46
C ALA A 431 -24.92 13.94 8.82
N THR A 432 -25.21 13.34 7.66
CA THR A 432 -26.48 13.48 6.96
C THR A 432 -27.00 12.08 6.58
N SER A 433 -28.30 11.87 6.78
CA SER A 433 -28.97 10.60 6.45
C SER A 433 -30.36 10.85 5.91
N GLY A 434 -30.74 10.11 4.87
CA GLY A 434 -32.07 10.20 4.29
C GLY A 434 -32.50 8.95 3.53
N GLY A 435 -33.77 8.56 3.74
CA GLY A 435 -34.45 7.52 2.97
C GLY A 435 -34.62 7.89 1.50
N LEU A 436 -35.14 6.95 0.67
CA LEU A 436 -35.28 7.11 -0.76
C LEU A 436 -36.00 8.41 -1.18
N LEU A 437 -37.06 8.79 -0.44
CA LEU A 437 -37.86 9.98 -0.73
C LEU A 437 -37.37 11.23 0.04
N TYR A 438 -36.34 11.08 0.86
CA TYR A 438 -35.87 12.10 1.80
C TYR A 438 -34.38 12.41 1.61
N GLY A 439 -33.94 12.58 0.37
CA GLY A 439 -32.59 12.99 0.03
C GLY A 439 -31.68 11.85 -0.46
N ASP A 440 -32.03 10.58 -0.23
CA ASP A 440 -31.29 9.39 -0.74
C ASP A 440 -29.77 9.50 -0.54
N THR A 441 -29.34 9.76 0.70
CA THR A 441 -27.92 9.98 1.02
C THR A 441 -27.54 9.48 2.41
N ALA A 442 -26.27 9.12 2.57
CA ALA A 442 -25.60 8.92 3.87
C ALA A 442 -24.21 9.54 3.82
N GLN A 443 -24.04 10.69 4.41
CA GLN A 443 -22.75 11.39 4.45
C GLN A 443 -22.27 11.50 5.89
N VAL A 444 -20.96 11.34 6.07
CA VAL A 444 -20.26 11.57 7.34
C VAL A 444 -18.97 12.31 7.04
N LEU A 445 -18.78 13.45 7.67
CA LEU A 445 -17.56 14.23 7.63
C LEU A 445 -16.93 14.26 9.03
N ILE A 446 -15.62 14.09 9.08
CA ILE A 446 -14.81 14.30 10.29
C ILE A 446 -13.87 15.46 9.98
N ASP A 447 -13.95 16.53 10.78
CA ASP A 447 -13.18 17.77 10.61
C ASP A 447 -13.31 18.39 9.20
N GLY A 448 -14.47 18.18 8.55
CA GLY A 448 -14.78 18.69 7.22
C GLY A 448 -14.40 17.77 6.06
N GLU A 449 -13.69 16.67 6.30
CA GLU A 449 -13.35 15.66 5.30
C GLU A 449 -14.41 14.56 5.21
N SER A 450 -14.79 14.17 3.98
CA SER A 450 -15.88 13.21 3.72
C SER A 450 -15.39 11.77 3.70
N TYR A 451 -15.92 10.95 4.60
CA TYR A 451 -15.53 9.54 4.75
C TYR A 451 -16.60 8.53 4.35
N ALA A 452 -17.89 8.78 4.50
CA ALA A 452 -18.93 7.80 4.20
C ALA A 452 -18.89 7.34 2.72
N ALA A 453 -19.14 6.05 2.51
CA ALA A 453 -19.22 5.45 1.18
C ALA A 453 -20.49 5.89 0.39
N ASP A 454 -21.46 6.49 1.07
CA ASP A 454 -22.78 6.89 0.55
C ASP A 454 -23.49 5.74 -0.21
N SER A 455 -23.36 4.54 0.32
CA SER A 455 -23.95 3.32 -0.24
C SER A 455 -25.29 2.99 0.42
N VAL A 456 -26.13 2.24 -0.29
CA VAL A 456 -27.43 1.80 0.24
C VAL A 456 -27.25 0.90 1.45
N GLY A 457 -27.96 1.19 2.55
CA GLY A 457 -27.90 0.46 3.81
C GLY A 457 -27.21 1.26 4.92
N MET A 458 -26.54 0.57 5.81
CA MET A 458 -25.86 1.12 6.97
C MET A 458 -24.43 1.52 6.60
N ASN A 459 -24.13 2.83 6.65
CA ASN A 459 -22.77 3.36 6.47
C ASN A 459 -22.19 3.67 7.85
N ILE A 460 -20.99 3.16 8.13
CA ILE A 460 -20.32 3.31 9.41
C ILE A 460 -18.93 3.89 9.18
N VAL A 461 -18.62 4.98 9.86
CA VAL A 461 -17.30 5.61 9.89
C VAL A 461 -16.74 5.49 11.28
N VAL A 462 -15.52 5.00 11.43
CA VAL A 462 -14.88 4.74 12.73
C VAL A 462 -13.60 5.55 12.87
N TYR A 463 -13.56 6.37 13.90
CA TYR A 463 -12.41 7.15 14.30
C TYR A 463 -11.74 6.53 15.54
N ASP A 464 -10.43 6.32 15.47
CA ASP A 464 -9.64 5.87 16.62
C ASP A 464 -9.08 7.07 17.39
N LYS A 465 -9.42 7.15 18.67
CA LYS A 465 -9.04 8.27 19.56
C LYS A 465 -7.55 8.27 19.92
N GLU A 466 -6.89 7.13 19.87
CA GLU A 466 -5.47 7.00 20.17
C GLU A 466 -4.60 7.29 18.94
N LEU A 467 -4.98 6.76 17.78
CA LEU A 467 -4.34 7.07 16.50
C LEU A 467 -4.74 8.45 15.97
N LYS A 468 -5.82 9.05 16.50
CA LYS A 468 -6.36 10.37 16.11
C LYS A 468 -6.73 10.48 14.64
N ARG A 469 -7.26 9.40 14.06
CA ARG A 469 -7.65 9.32 12.64
C ARG A 469 -8.84 8.39 12.43
N VAL A 470 -9.45 8.50 11.25
CA VAL A 470 -10.45 7.53 10.79
C VAL A 470 -9.72 6.23 10.38
N VAL A 471 -10.09 5.11 11.00
CA VAL A 471 -9.48 3.80 10.78
C VAL A 471 -10.29 2.91 9.85
N ASP A 472 -11.59 3.14 9.72
CA ASP A 472 -12.39 2.46 8.69
C ASP A 472 -13.63 3.29 8.30
N SER A 473 -14.09 3.07 7.08
CA SER A 473 -15.36 3.56 6.55
C SER A 473 -15.99 2.46 5.69
N VAL A 474 -16.99 1.82 6.24
CA VAL A 474 -17.65 0.65 5.65
C VAL A 474 -19.13 0.90 5.45
N SER A 475 -19.70 0.28 4.44
CA SER A 475 -21.14 0.20 4.23
C SER A 475 -21.57 -1.26 4.15
N PHE A 476 -22.53 -1.62 4.99
CA PHE A 476 -23.22 -2.90 4.91
C PHE A 476 -24.57 -2.68 4.24
N ASN A 477 -24.79 -3.35 3.11
CA ASN A 477 -26.08 -3.28 2.42
C ASN A 477 -27.15 -4.10 3.18
N THR A 478 -27.71 -3.48 4.20
CA THR A 478 -28.77 -4.04 5.01
C THR A 478 -30.17 -3.86 4.41
N SER A 479 -30.28 -3.27 3.22
CA SER A 479 -31.57 -3.13 2.49
C SER A 479 -32.06 -4.46 1.89
N ASN A 480 -31.21 -5.46 1.82
CA ASN A 480 -31.56 -6.80 1.36
C ASN A 480 -30.73 -7.86 2.11
N ARG A 481 -31.21 -9.12 2.10
CA ARG A 481 -30.59 -10.24 2.85
C ARG A 481 -29.20 -10.68 2.33
N ARG A 482 -28.64 -10.04 1.30
CA ARG A 482 -27.35 -10.45 0.69
C ARG A 482 -26.13 -9.72 1.26
N ASN A 483 -26.31 -8.84 2.24
CA ASN A 483 -25.28 -8.10 2.98
C ASN A 483 -23.99 -7.81 2.19
N LYS A 484 -24.12 -7.09 1.07
CA LYS A 484 -22.94 -6.68 0.30
C LYS A 484 -22.20 -5.57 1.06
N ILE A 485 -20.90 -5.71 1.15
CA ILE A 485 -20.00 -4.74 1.80
C ILE A 485 -19.37 -3.83 0.77
N ALA A 486 -19.29 -2.55 1.08
CA ALA A 486 -18.48 -1.58 0.32
C ALA A 486 -17.65 -0.75 1.31
N ARG A 487 -16.38 -0.50 1.00
CA ARG A 487 -15.50 0.37 1.78
C ARG A 487 -15.04 1.56 0.96
N LYS A 488 -14.98 2.73 1.59
CA LYS A 488 -14.48 3.97 0.99
C LYS A 488 -13.02 4.20 1.39
N LEU A 489 -12.67 3.92 2.63
CA LEU A 489 -11.28 3.93 3.06
C LEU A 489 -10.54 2.77 2.42
N GLN A 490 -9.83 3.10 1.36
CA GLN A 490 -8.85 2.25 0.74
C GLN A 490 -7.59 3.07 0.65
N ASN A 491 -6.58 2.74 1.47
CA ASN A 491 -5.21 3.20 1.30
C ASN A 491 -4.85 4.61 1.82
N ASN A 492 -5.43 5.08 2.91
CA ASN A 492 -4.77 6.16 3.66
C ASN A 492 -3.66 5.63 4.59
N ALA A 493 -3.17 4.40 4.34
CA ALA A 493 -1.91 3.93 4.94
C ALA A 493 -0.71 4.83 4.58
N GLY A 494 -0.90 5.78 3.65
CA GLY A 494 0.07 6.79 3.29
C GLY A 494 0.34 7.84 4.37
N ASP A 495 -0.62 8.06 5.27
CA ASP A 495 -0.50 9.10 6.29
C ASP A 495 0.20 8.62 7.58
N GLU A 496 0.54 7.33 7.68
CA GLU A 496 1.17 6.74 8.87
C GLU A 496 2.58 6.20 8.65
N PHE A 497 3.03 6.19 7.40
CA PHE A 497 4.41 5.78 7.10
C PHE A 497 5.32 6.97 6.89
#